data_76209dc5c8bb07f59d0f81ccd1ca6158
#
_entry.id   76209dc5c8bb07f59d0f81ccd1ca6158
#
_cell.length_a   1.000
_cell.length_b   1.000
_cell.length_c   1.000
_cell.angle_alpha   90.00
_cell.angle_beta   90.00
_cell.angle_gamma   90.00
#
_symmetry.space_group_name_H-M   'P 1'
#
loop_
_entity.id
_entity.type
_entity.pdbx_description
1 polymer ?
#
loop_
_entity_poly.entity_id
_entity_poly.type
_entity_poly.pdbx_seq_one_letter_code
_entity_poly.pdbx_strand_id
1 'polypeptide(L)'
;MQNLEKSMISKLIETAMAQLKFSYTPYSNFKVGASLLTKNGQIYTGCNIENAAYTPTNCAERTAIFKAVSEGVREFDTICIVGGKDGILTEYTAPCGVCRQVMMEFCDPETFRIILAIDKEHYDIYTLKDLMPLGFGPRNLINSREI
;
A
#
# COMPACT_ATOMS: atom_id res chain seq x y z
N MET A 1 -17.92 3.79 9.28
CA MET A 1 -16.51 3.36 9.16
C MET A 1 -15.89 3.32 10.53
N GLN A 2 -15.37 2.17 10.94
CA GLN A 2 -14.69 2.04 12.24
C GLN A 2 -13.41 2.87 12.23
N ASN A 3 -13.15 3.59 13.32
CA ASN A 3 -11.90 4.29 13.48
C ASN A 3 -10.76 3.29 13.70
N LEU A 4 -9.67 3.49 12.98
CA LEU A 4 -8.47 2.70 13.16
C LEU A 4 -7.78 3.13 14.46
N GLU A 5 -7.51 2.18 15.34
CA GLU A 5 -6.86 2.48 16.62
C GLU A 5 -5.43 2.98 16.42
N LYS A 6 -5.02 3.94 17.27
CA LYS A 6 -3.68 4.52 17.22
C LYS A 6 -2.58 3.47 17.38
N SER A 7 -2.81 2.44 18.19
CA SER A 7 -1.88 1.32 18.36
C SER A 7 -1.68 0.53 17.07
N MET A 8 -2.76 0.32 16.29
CA MET A 8 -2.68 -0.36 14.99
C MET A 8 -1.96 0.52 13.96
N ILE A 9 -2.22 1.82 13.95
CA ILE A 9 -1.51 2.77 13.08
C ILE A 9 -0.01 2.69 13.35
N SER A 10 0.41 2.76 14.62
CA SER A 10 1.82 2.64 15.01
C SER A 10 2.43 1.33 14.57
N LYS A 11 1.70 0.23 14.73
CA LYS A 11 2.14 -1.11 14.31
C LYS A 11 2.34 -1.19 12.79
N LEU A 12 1.41 -0.63 12.03
CA LEU A 12 1.51 -0.60 10.57
C LEU A 12 2.70 0.22 10.10
N ILE A 13 2.96 1.36 10.74
CA ILE A 13 4.10 2.22 10.41
C ILE A 13 5.42 1.49 10.72
N GLU A 14 5.55 0.91 11.91
CA GLU A 14 6.75 0.14 12.29
C GLU A 14 6.98 -1.03 11.33
N THR A 15 5.94 -1.75 10.98
CA THR A 15 6.01 -2.89 10.07
C THR A 15 6.44 -2.47 8.67
N ALA A 16 5.90 -1.36 8.16
CA ALA A 16 6.31 -0.81 6.87
C ALA A 16 7.78 -0.37 6.89
N MET A 17 8.21 0.32 7.96
CA MET A 17 9.59 0.75 8.12
C MET A 17 10.57 -0.43 8.16
N ALA A 18 10.19 -1.53 8.79
CA ALA A 18 11.00 -2.74 8.86
C ALA A 18 11.23 -3.37 7.48
N GLN A 19 10.40 -3.09 6.49
CA GLN A 19 10.54 -3.60 5.13
C GLN A 19 11.61 -2.88 4.31
N LEU A 20 12.03 -1.69 4.71
CA LEU A 20 13.01 -0.90 3.96
C LEU A 20 14.33 -1.64 3.75
N LYS A 21 14.77 -2.42 4.73
CA LYS A 21 16.01 -3.20 4.65
C LYS A 21 15.98 -4.31 3.59
N PHE A 22 14.79 -4.71 3.14
CA PHE A 22 14.59 -5.73 2.12
C PHE A 22 14.42 -5.14 0.71
N SER A 23 14.25 -3.83 0.58
CA SER A 23 14.10 -3.17 -0.71
C SER A 23 15.31 -3.45 -1.61
N TYR A 24 15.04 -3.88 -2.84
CA TYR A 24 16.07 -4.09 -3.85
C TYR A 24 16.01 -2.92 -4.84
N THR A 25 16.91 -1.93 -4.65
CA THR A 25 16.84 -0.66 -5.38
C THR A 25 18.21 -0.23 -5.92
N PRO A 26 18.88 -1.08 -6.74
CA PRO A 26 20.24 -0.76 -7.21
C PRO A 26 20.30 0.40 -8.21
N TYR A 27 19.16 0.80 -8.80
CA TYR A 27 19.10 1.86 -9.81
C TYR A 27 18.72 3.21 -9.21
N SER A 28 17.67 3.25 -8.38
CA SER A 28 17.17 4.52 -7.85
C SER A 28 17.68 4.85 -6.45
N ASN A 29 18.08 3.86 -5.66
CA ASN A 29 18.32 3.96 -4.22
C ASN A 29 17.11 4.50 -3.43
N PHE A 30 15.94 4.52 -4.04
CA PHE A 30 14.70 4.96 -3.38
C PHE A 30 13.98 3.74 -2.80
N LYS A 31 14.03 3.59 -1.48
CA LYS A 31 13.49 2.43 -0.78
C LYS A 31 12.08 2.71 -0.30
N VAL A 32 11.17 1.77 -0.55
CA VAL A 32 9.78 1.85 -0.13
C VAL A 32 9.39 0.59 0.63
N GLY A 33 8.71 0.77 1.74
CA GLY A 33 8.12 -0.32 2.52
C GLY A 33 6.62 -0.13 2.64
N ALA A 34 5.90 -1.24 2.70
CA ALA A 34 4.46 -1.24 2.87
C ALA A 34 4.01 -2.30 3.85
N SER A 35 2.94 -1.99 4.59
CA SER A 35 2.22 -2.94 5.43
C SER A 35 0.73 -2.86 5.08
N LEU A 36 0.12 -4.01 4.82
CA LEU A 36 -1.27 -4.14 4.37
C LEU A 36 -2.07 -4.86 5.44
N LEU A 37 -3.07 -4.20 6.01
CA LEU A 37 -3.99 -4.77 6.99
C LEU A 37 -5.21 -5.34 6.26
N THR A 38 -5.49 -6.61 6.49
CA THR A 38 -6.69 -7.27 5.99
C THR A 38 -7.89 -7.00 6.91
N LYS A 39 -9.09 -7.25 6.42
CA LYS A 39 -10.31 -7.07 7.24
C LYS A 39 -10.39 -8.02 8.42
N ASN A 40 -9.71 -9.16 8.38
CA ASN A 40 -9.66 -10.11 9.48
C ASN A 40 -8.43 -9.92 10.40
N GLY A 41 -7.69 -8.83 10.25
CA GLY A 41 -6.60 -8.45 11.17
C GLY A 41 -5.22 -8.99 10.84
N GLN A 42 -5.03 -9.68 9.71
CA GLN A 42 -3.71 -10.11 9.26
C GLN A 42 -2.95 -8.93 8.64
N ILE A 43 -1.63 -8.97 8.74
CA ILE A 43 -0.75 -7.96 8.13
C ILE A 43 0.16 -8.64 7.10
N TYR A 44 0.10 -8.16 5.86
CA TYR A 44 1.02 -8.52 4.79
C TYR A 44 2.00 -7.40 4.54
N THR A 45 3.23 -7.74 4.20
CA THR A 45 4.32 -6.77 4.02
C THR A 45 4.84 -6.77 2.60
N GLY A 46 5.42 -5.66 2.20
CA GLY A 46 6.05 -5.54 0.90
C GLY A 46 7.15 -4.50 0.89
N CYS A 47 8.07 -4.66 -0.05
CA CYS A 47 9.08 -3.68 -0.38
C CYS A 47 9.17 -3.55 -1.90
N ASN A 48 9.79 -2.49 -2.39
CA ASN A 48 9.98 -2.33 -3.82
C ASN A 48 11.17 -3.15 -4.31
N ILE A 49 11.03 -3.70 -5.52
CA ILE A 49 12.00 -4.61 -6.13
C ILE A 49 12.21 -4.14 -7.56
N GLU A 50 13.38 -3.56 -7.82
CA GLU A 50 13.73 -3.01 -9.13
C GLU A 50 14.28 -4.08 -10.07
N ASN A 51 14.25 -3.75 -11.36
CA ASN A 51 14.73 -4.63 -12.42
C ASN A 51 15.46 -3.81 -13.49
N ALA A 52 16.53 -4.38 -14.05
CA ALA A 52 17.31 -3.74 -15.11
C ALA A 52 16.48 -3.40 -16.36
N ALA A 53 15.40 -4.12 -16.61
CA ALA A 53 14.49 -3.86 -17.74
C ALA A 53 13.41 -2.81 -17.41
N TYR A 54 13.40 -2.27 -16.21
CA TYR A 54 12.48 -1.29 -15.63
C TYR A 54 11.03 -1.77 -15.51
N THR A 55 10.41 -2.18 -16.60
CA THR A 55 8.99 -2.62 -16.61
C THR A 55 8.65 -3.70 -15.57
N PRO A 56 9.48 -4.73 -15.32
CA PRO A 56 9.19 -5.72 -14.28
C PRO A 56 9.34 -5.20 -12.85
N THR A 57 9.85 -3.99 -12.66
CA THR A 57 9.95 -3.36 -11.34
C THR A 57 8.61 -3.37 -10.62
N ASN A 58 8.59 -3.81 -9.37
CA ASN A 58 7.37 -3.88 -8.58
C ASN A 58 7.45 -2.98 -7.36
N CYS A 59 6.37 -2.21 -7.14
CA CYS A 59 6.27 -1.33 -5.98
C CYS A 59 5.98 -2.12 -4.70
N ALA A 60 6.32 -1.55 -3.55
CA ALA A 60 6.09 -2.15 -2.25
C ALA A 60 4.61 -2.51 -2.02
N GLU A 61 3.71 -1.63 -2.42
CA GLU A 61 2.27 -1.79 -2.27
C GLU A 61 1.79 -3.03 -3.04
N ARG A 62 2.23 -3.19 -4.29
CA ARG A 62 1.85 -4.36 -5.11
C ARG A 62 2.48 -5.64 -4.59
N THR A 63 3.69 -5.59 -4.05
CA THR A 63 4.31 -6.75 -3.41
C THR A 63 3.44 -7.25 -2.26
N ALA A 64 2.96 -6.36 -1.40
CA ALA A 64 2.09 -6.71 -0.28
C ALA A 64 0.73 -7.24 -0.76
N ILE A 65 0.08 -6.53 -1.68
CA ILE A 65 -1.26 -6.91 -2.20
C ILE A 65 -1.18 -8.25 -2.93
N PHE A 66 -0.23 -8.43 -3.82
CA PHE A 66 -0.11 -9.66 -4.61
C PHE A 66 0.23 -10.87 -3.74
N LYS A 67 1.05 -10.67 -2.70
CA LYS A 67 1.32 -11.71 -1.71
C LYS A 67 0.03 -12.18 -1.03
N ALA A 68 -0.79 -11.25 -0.57
CA ALA A 68 -2.08 -11.55 0.08
C ALA A 68 -3.03 -12.24 -0.90
N VAL A 69 -3.21 -11.69 -2.09
CA VAL A 69 -4.09 -12.26 -3.13
C VAL A 69 -3.64 -13.66 -3.52
N SER A 70 -2.33 -13.91 -3.62
CA SER A 70 -1.78 -15.23 -3.96
C SER A 70 -2.06 -16.28 -2.88
N GLU A 71 -2.37 -15.85 -1.65
CA GLU A 71 -2.76 -16.73 -0.56
C GLU A 71 -4.28 -16.80 -0.38
N GLY A 72 -5.05 -16.24 -1.30
CA GLY A 72 -6.51 -16.27 -1.29
C GLY A 72 -7.17 -15.14 -0.50
N VAL A 73 -6.40 -14.16 -0.01
CA VAL A 73 -6.93 -13.03 0.76
C VAL A 73 -7.15 -11.83 -0.16
N ARG A 74 -8.39 -11.34 -0.21
CA ARG A 74 -8.80 -10.25 -1.12
C ARG A 74 -9.60 -9.15 -0.44
N GLU A 75 -9.74 -9.19 0.88
CA GLU A 75 -10.48 -8.17 1.63
C GLU A 75 -9.52 -7.36 2.50
N PHE A 76 -9.33 -6.10 2.15
CA PHE A 76 -8.34 -5.22 2.75
C PHE A 76 -8.98 -4.03 3.44
N ASP A 77 -8.38 -3.60 4.55
CA ASP A 77 -8.82 -2.48 5.36
C ASP A 77 -7.96 -1.23 5.16
N THR A 78 -6.64 -1.39 5.26
CA THR A 78 -5.69 -0.26 5.29
C THR A 78 -4.35 -0.68 4.73
N ILE A 79 -3.67 0.23 4.05
CA ILE A 79 -2.25 0.08 3.69
C ILE A 79 -1.46 1.25 4.24
N CYS A 80 -0.27 0.99 4.79
CA CYS A 80 0.67 2.01 5.22
C CYS A 80 1.90 1.98 4.30
N ILE A 81 2.35 3.15 3.88
CA ILE A 81 3.47 3.31 2.95
C ILE A 81 4.48 4.26 3.56
N VAL A 82 5.75 3.86 3.55
CA VAL A 82 6.90 4.69 3.90
C VAL A 82 7.93 4.59 2.80
N GLY A 83 8.65 5.67 2.51
CA GLY A 83 9.66 5.63 1.47
C GLY A 83 10.60 6.82 1.51
N GLY A 84 11.81 6.61 1.02
CA GLY A 84 12.80 7.67 0.91
C GLY A 84 14.09 7.20 0.29
N LYS A 85 14.86 8.15 -0.23
CA LYS A 85 16.18 7.89 -0.80
C LYS A 85 17.11 7.34 0.27
N ASP A 86 17.82 6.27 -0.04
CA ASP A 86 18.70 5.54 0.87
C ASP A 86 18.00 5.03 2.14
N GLY A 87 16.67 4.95 2.12
CA GLY A 87 15.88 4.55 3.28
C GLY A 87 15.69 5.66 4.32
N ILE A 88 16.05 6.90 4.00
CA ILE A 88 15.88 8.05 4.89
C ILE A 88 14.52 8.68 4.63
N LEU A 89 13.65 8.68 5.65
CA LEU A 89 12.27 9.13 5.52
C LEU A 89 12.19 10.62 5.85
N THR A 90 12.05 11.46 4.82
CA THR A 90 11.96 12.92 4.95
C THR A 90 10.62 13.48 4.45
N GLU A 91 9.93 12.74 3.58
CA GLU A 91 8.68 13.17 2.95
C GLU A 91 7.71 12.00 2.88
N TYR A 92 6.43 12.30 2.71
CA TYR A 92 5.43 11.26 2.44
C TYR A 92 5.63 10.72 1.03
N THR A 93 5.56 9.40 0.90
CA THR A 93 5.66 8.70 -0.38
C THR A 93 4.28 8.16 -0.75
N ALA A 94 3.61 8.85 -1.66
CA ALA A 94 2.29 8.43 -2.14
C ALA A 94 2.42 7.26 -3.13
N PRO A 95 1.41 6.37 -3.21
CA PRO A 95 1.42 5.27 -4.15
C PRO A 95 1.37 5.78 -5.60
N CYS A 96 2.11 5.14 -6.50
CA CYS A 96 2.08 5.47 -7.92
C CYS A 96 0.71 5.11 -8.53
N GLY A 97 0.44 5.62 -9.73
CA GLY A 97 -0.84 5.38 -10.42
C GLY A 97 -1.14 3.92 -10.65
N VAL A 98 -0.14 3.10 -10.97
CA VAL A 98 -0.31 1.65 -11.16
C VAL A 98 -0.75 0.98 -9.86
N CYS A 99 -0.16 1.35 -8.72
CA CYS A 99 -0.56 0.81 -7.42
C CYS A 99 -1.97 1.25 -7.03
N ARG A 100 -2.34 2.50 -7.31
CA ARG A 100 -3.71 2.99 -7.08
C ARG A 100 -4.72 2.21 -7.91
N GLN A 101 -4.38 1.90 -9.16
CA GLN A 101 -5.24 1.09 -10.02
C GLN A 101 -5.39 -0.34 -9.49
N VAL A 102 -4.31 -0.94 -8.99
CA VAL A 102 -4.38 -2.27 -8.35
C VAL A 102 -5.27 -2.24 -7.10
N MET A 103 -5.18 -1.18 -6.30
CA MET A 103 -6.06 -0.99 -5.15
C MET A 103 -7.54 -0.89 -5.59
N MET A 104 -7.83 -0.24 -6.72
CA MET A 104 -9.20 -0.15 -7.26
C MET A 104 -9.80 -1.52 -7.57
N GLU A 105 -8.98 -2.52 -7.90
CA GLU A 105 -9.47 -3.86 -8.19
C GLU A 105 -10.00 -4.57 -6.94
N PHE A 106 -9.31 -4.41 -5.79
CA PHE A 106 -9.54 -5.20 -4.59
C PHE A 106 -10.18 -4.43 -3.43
N CYS A 107 -10.22 -3.10 -3.50
CA CYS A 107 -10.61 -2.27 -2.36
C CYS A 107 -11.80 -1.38 -2.68
N ASP A 108 -12.65 -1.14 -1.68
CA ASP A 108 -13.71 -0.14 -1.80
C ASP A 108 -13.09 1.27 -1.65
N PRO A 109 -13.16 2.12 -2.70
CA PRO A 109 -12.57 3.46 -2.64
C PRO A 109 -13.08 4.34 -1.50
N GLU A 110 -14.30 4.12 -1.04
CA GLU A 110 -14.93 4.93 0.02
C GLU A 110 -14.38 4.60 1.40
N THR A 111 -13.92 3.36 1.62
CA THR A 111 -13.57 2.87 2.95
C THR A 111 -12.12 2.46 3.12
N PHE A 112 -11.43 2.10 2.04
CA PHE A 112 -10.02 1.68 2.11
C PHE A 112 -9.13 2.87 2.45
N ARG A 113 -8.30 2.70 3.48
CA ARG A 113 -7.42 3.75 4.00
C ARG A 113 -5.99 3.57 3.51
N ILE A 114 -5.35 4.69 3.23
CA ILE A 114 -3.93 4.75 2.84
C ILE A 114 -3.24 5.67 3.84
N ILE A 115 -2.34 5.12 4.63
CA ILE A 115 -1.52 5.86 5.59
C ILE A 115 -0.19 6.18 4.91
N LEU A 116 0.14 7.45 4.81
CA LEU A 116 1.44 7.92 4.36
C LEU A 116 2.19 8.43 5.57
N ALA A 117 3.34 7.82 5.88
CA ALA A 117 4.04 8.10 7.12
C ALA A 117 5.53 8.38 6.92
N ILE A 118 6.09 9.15 7.83
CA ILE A 118 7.53 9.36 8.01
C ILE A 118 7.98 8.64 9.28
N ASP A 119 7.19 8.76 10.34
CA ASP A 119 7.36 8.08 11.62
C ASP A 119 6.00 7.91 12.29
N LYS A 120 5.98 7.39 13.52
CA LYS A 120 4.74 7.13 14.25
C LYS A 120 3.93 8.38 14.63
N GLU A 121 4.56 9.54 14.60
CA GLU A 121 3.93 10.80 14.99
C GLU A 121 3.60 11.70 13.81
N HIS A 122 4.23 11.42 12.64
CA HIS A 122 4.04 12.20 11.42
C HIS A 122 3.49 11.30 10.32
N TYR A 123 2.18 11.34 10.16
CA TYR A 123 1.47 10.58 9.13
C TYR A 123 0.15 11.27 8.77
N ASP A 124 -0.32 11.00 7.57
CA ASP A 124 -1.65 11.40 7.10
C ASP A 124 -2.41 10.15 6.65
N ILE A 125 -3.72 10.19 6.76
CA ILE A 125 -4.62 9.12 6.35
C ILE A 125 -5.56 9.63 5.26
N TYR A 126 -5.58 8.92 4.13
CA TYR A 126 -6.46 9.21 2.99
C TYR A 126 -7.34 8.01 2.71
N THR A 127 -8.49 8.23 2.08
CA THR A 127 -9.21 7.14 1.42
C THR A 127 -8.65 6.92 0.02
N LEU A 128 -8.89 5.75 -0.55
CA LEU A 128 -8.51 5.51 -1.95
C LEU A 128 -9.22 6.51 -2.89
N LYS A 129 -10.45 6.89 -2.57
CA LYS A 129 -11.20 7.90 -3.33
C LYS A 129 -10.47 9.25 -3.36
N ASP A 130 -9.85 9.65 -2.25
CA ASP A 130 -9.08 10.90 -2.20
C ASP A 130 -7.89 10.87 -3.17
N LEU A 131 -7.23 9.71 -3.31
CA LEU A 131 -6.02 9.54 -4.12
C LEU A 131 -6.31 9.03 -5.54
N MET A 132 -7.53 8.62 -5.83
CA MET A 132 -7.96 8.11 -7.15
C MET A 132 -9.38 8.62 -7.47
N PRO A 133 -9.57 9.94 -7.59
CA PRO A 133 -10.88 10.50 -7.92
C PRO A 133 -11.31 10.04 -9.31
N LEU A 134 -12.60 9.67 -9.43
CA LEU A 134 -13.18 9.18 -10.69
C LEU A 134 -12.44 7.94 -11.24
N GLY A 135 -11.96 7.08 -10.36
CA GLY A 135 -11.18 5.90 -10.74
C GLY A 135 -12.01 4.87 -11.51
N PHE A 136 -11.39 4.25 -12.52
CA PHE A 136 -11.94 3.11 -13.23
C PHE A 136 -11.70 1.83 -12.43
N GLY A 137 -12.71 0.98 -12.32
CA GLY A 137 -12.58 -0.26 -11.55
C GLY A 137 -13.63 -1.29 -11.93
N PRO A 138 -13.71 -2.40 -11.17
CA PRO A 138 -14.60 -3.52 -11.49
C PRO A 138 -16.07 -3.12 -11.65
N ARG A 139 -16.53 -2.11 -10.93
CA ARG A 139 -17.91 -1.62 -11.03
C ARG A 139 -18.27 -1.10 -12.42
N ASN A 140 -17.28 -0.74 -13.22
CA ASN A 140 -17.49 -0.26 -14.59
C ASN A 140 -17.71 -1.41 -15.59
N LEU A 141 -17.28 -2.62 -15.25
CA LEU A 141 -17.29 -3.77 -16.15
C LEU A 141 -18.24 -4.88 -15.73
N ILE A 142 -18.45 -5.08 -14.41
CA ILE A 142 -19.29 -6.15 -13.87
C ILE A 142 -20.27 -5.61 -12.85
N ASN A 143 -21.47 -6.19 -12.80
CA ASN A 143 -22.48 -5.82 -11.82
C ASN A 143 -22.02 -6.25 -10.42
N SER A 144 -22.35 -5.45 -9.41
CA SER A 144 -22.02 -5.69 -8.01
C SER A 144 -22.54 -7.03 -7.44
N ARG A 145 -23.37 -7.75 -8.20
CA ARG A 145 -23.91 -9.06 -7.83
C ARG A 145 -23.04 -10.23 -8.29
N GLU A 146 -21.99 -9.97 -9.07
CA GLU A 146 -21.14 -10.98 -9.70
C GLU A 146 -19.72 -11.02 -9.11
N ILE A 147 -19.45 -10.18 -8.09
CA ILE A 147 -18.14 -10.10 -7.42
C ILE A 147 -18.17 -10.86 -6.10
#